data_07dbc407d2d1776ad392e4cc09dd9774
#
_entry.id   07dbc407d2d1776ad392e4cc09dd9774
#
_cell.length_a   1.000
_cell.length_b   1.000
_cell.length_c   1.000
_cell.angle_alpha   90.00
_cell.angle_beta   90.00
_cell.angle_gamma   90.00
#
_symmetry.space_group_name_H-M   'P 1'
#
loop_
_entity.id
_entity.type
_entity.pdbx_description
1 polymer ?
#
loop_
_entity_poly.entity_id
_entity_poly.type
_entity_poly.pdbx_seq_one_letter_code
_entity_poly.pdbx_strand_id
1 'polypeptide(L)'
;MIQCKKEYLIEEKNINSLVTQAKKILNHRKMLYNRYIGKKRTEVDVPLEFYSTNIVSGYFGGKAPEYSIKQENNKKKIKIITDFFNKAIGKNTDAEEFQLLIDYIRDYNDDSSFFYNLVKDYFMTGACYGLTYETKDNEIVYTHISSLQCVAIYDYSAPLQKIGLLRVWQELDNDGFNCNMVEIITNDSKFYYKNSKLQPNEYKLDKDMSEKITWKLTPAFAVENVDNLAIFEPVISLIDSYQQIIENNRNIFQYNDDAKLMITGYRPSNEMFIQDPDNPENNIINPERIKEDEIYLKSKVFYTDDTTGKIEWIIKNINDTASENHKKTLMELILMTICVPNVTDVGFTNADNSSALEKKFFPLEQAIIQADKQFKKELLAMWENIVDRIN
;
A
#
# COMPACT_ATOMS: atom_id res chain seq x y z
N MET A 1 -12.47 -2.88 -9.75
CA MET A 1 -13.91 -3.17 -9.65
C MET A 1 -14.30 -4.28 -10.62
N ILE A 2 -15.05 -5.27 -10.18
CA ILE A 2 -15.65 -6.32 -11.05
C ILE A 2 -17.15 -6.07 -11.14
N GLN A 3 -17.71 -6.15 -12.35
CA GLN A 3 -19.15 -6.00 -12.58
C GLN A 3 -19.72 -7.24 -13.26
N CYS A 4 -20.81 -7.78 -12.73
CA CYS A 4 -21.53 -8.87 -13.36
C CYS A 4 -22.98 -8.96 -12.86
N LYS A 5 -23.79 -9.83 -13.45
CA LYS A 5 -25.13 -10.15 -12.93
C LYS A 5 -25.01 -11.12 -11.76
N LYS A 6 -25.96 -11.10 -10.83
CA LYS A 6 -25.95 -11.98 -9.65
C LYS A 6 -25.95 -13.46 -10.05
N GLU A 7 -26.69 -13.84 -11.08
CA GLU A 7 -26.74 -15.22 -11.59
C GLU A 7 -25.37 -15.70 -12.07
N TYR A 8 -24.53 -14.79 -12.59
CA TYR A 8 -23.18 -15.12 -13.08
C TYR A 8 -22.25 -15.56 -11.94
N LEU A 9 -22.47 -15.08 -10.70
CA LEU A 9 -21.65 -15.42 -9.52
C LEU A 9 -21.82 -16.87 -9.06
N ILE A 10 -22.98 -17.45 -9.33
CA ILE A 10 -23.38 -18.76 -8.80
C ILE A 10 -22.95 -19.89 -9.74
N GLU A 11 -22.72 -19.61 -11.01
CA GLU A 11 -22.36 -20.61 -12.00
C GLU A 11 -20.87 -20.98 -11.93
N GLU A 12 -20.59 -22.23 -11.58
CA GLU A 12 -19.23 -22.79 -11.45
C GLU A 12 -18.33 -22.52 -12.67
N LYS A 13 -18.91 -22.58 -13.88
CA LYS A 13 -18.16 -22.31 -15.15
C LYS A 13 -17.58 -20.89 -15.23
N ASN A 14 -18.15 -19.94 -14.49
CA ASN A 14 -17.76 -18.52 -14.53
C ASN A 14 -16.65 -18.18 -13.52
N ILE A 15 -16.42 -19.07 -12.53
CA ILE A 15 -15.47 -18.81 -11.43
C ILE A 15 -14.06 -18.56 -11.95
N ASN A 16 -13.58 -19.32 -12.91
CA ASN A 16 -12.26 -19.13 -13.50
C ASN A 16 -12.08 -17.72 -14.11
N SER A 17 -13.13 -17.22 -14.77
CA SER A 17 -13.12 -15.85 -15.33
C SER A 17 -13.08 -14.79 -14.24
N LEU A 18 -13.92 -14.93 -13.21
CA LEU A 18 -13.95 -14.01 -12.06
C LEU A 18 -12.61 -13.99 -11.32
N VAL A 19 -12.05 -15.15 -11.04
CA VAL A 19 -10.74 -15.27 -10.38
C VAL A 19 -9.63 -14.66 -11.22
N THR A 20 -9.68 -14.83 -12.54
CA THR A 20 -8.69 -14.23 -13.45
C THR A 20 -8.75 -12.70 -13.43
N GLN A 21 -9.95 -12.13 -13.41
CA GLN A 21 -10.15 -10.69 -13.29
C GLN A 21 -9.70 -10.19 -11.91
N ALA A 22 -10.09 -10.90 -10.84
CA ALA A 22 -9.68 -10.57 -9.49
C ALA A 22 -8.15 -10.60 -9.33
N LYS A 23 -7.48 -11.63 -9.84
CA LYS A 23 -6.00 -11.74 -9.77
C LYS A 23 -5.28 -10.57 -10.41
N LYS A 24 -5.81 -9.97 -11.49
CA LYS A 24 -5.21 -8.77 -12.08
C LYS A 24 -5.23 -7.59 -11.10
N ILE A 25 -6.37 -7.38 -10.43
CA ILE A 25 -6.55 -6.33 -9.42
C ILE A 25 -5.65 -6.60 -8.20
N LEU A 26 -5.67 -7.84 -7.70
CA LEU A 26 -4.89 -8.24 -6.53
C LEU A 26 -3.38 -8.16 -6.78
N ASN A 27 -2.90 -8.51 -7.99
CA ASN A 27 -1.49 -8.37 -8.35
C ASN A 27 -1.05 -6.90 -8.39
N HIS A 28 -1.89 -6.00 -8.88
CA HIS A 28 -1.62 -4.57 -8.84
C HIS A 28 -1.50 -4.07 -7.40
N ARG A 29 -2.49 -4.42 -6.54
CA ARG A 29 -2.44 -4.07 -5.11
C ARG A 29 -1.22 -4.66 -4.39
N LYS A 30 -0.82 -5.88 -4.76
CA LYS A 30 0.40 -6.51 -4.22
C LYS A 30 1.67 -5.75 -4.63
N MET A 31 1.71 -5.21 -5.84
CA MET A 31 2.80 -4.32 -6.28
C MET A 31 2.84 -3.05 -5.41
N LEU A 32 1.69 -2.39 -5.18
CA LEU A 32 1.59 -1.23 -4.31
C LEU A 32 2.01 -1.55 -2.86
N TYR A 33 1.54 -2.67 -2.31
CA TYR A 33 1.95 -3.14 -0.99
C TYR A 33 3.47 -3.37 -0.90
N ASN A 34 4.08 -4.00 -1.90
CA ASN A 34 5.52 -4.22 -1.93
C ASN A 34 6.30 -2.90 -1.95
N ARG A 35 5.78 -1.86 -2.62
CA ARG A 35 6.35 -0.51 -2.56
C ARG A 35 6.21 0.10 -1.17
N TYR A 36 5.03 0.00 -0.57
CA TYR A 36 4.76 0.51 0.76
C TYR A 36 5.69 -0.10 1.83
N ILE A 37 5.94 -1.41 1.81
CA ILE A 37 6.84 -2.08 2.77
C ILE A 37 8.32 -1.92 2.45
N GLY A 38 8.70 -1.18 1.41
CA GLY A 38 10.10 -0.95 1.06
C GLY A 38 10.82 -2.22 0.65
N LYS A 39 10.21 -3.10 -0.17
CA LYS A 39 10.98 -4.19 -0.76
C LYS A 39 12.09 -3.59 -1.59
N LYS A 40 13.33 -3.82 -1.15
CA LYS A 40 14.55 -3.24 -1.71
C LYS A 40 14.50 -3.15 -3.23
N ARG A 41 14.52 -1.92 -3.73
CA ARG A 41 14.73 -1.61 -5.15
C ARG A 41 16.21 -1.31 -5.41
N THR A 42 16.86 -0.76 -4.41
CA THR A 42 18.25 -0.30 -4.43
C THR A 42 18.90 -0.55 -3.06
N GLU A 43 20.15 -0.23 -2.91
CA GLU A 43 20.84 -0.37 -1.62
C GLU A 43 20.39 0.62 -0.56
N VAL A 44 19.86 1.80 -1.00
CA VAL A 44 19.24 2.80 -0.13
C VAL A 44 17.80 2.94 -0.57
N ASP A 45 16.86 2.69 0.32
CA ASP A 45 15.42 2.85 0.05
C ASP A 45 14.86 4.00 0.89
N VAL A 46 14.19 4.95 0.22
CA VAL A 46 13.54 6.09 0.88
C VAL A 46 12.05 5.82 0.95
N PRO A 47 11.49 5.57 2.15
CA PRO A 47 10.15 5.05 2.31
C PRO A 47 9.06 6.15 2.24
N LEU A 48 8.99 6.90 1.13
CA LEU A 48 8.00 7.98 0.97
C LEU A 48 6.58 7.45 0.84
N GLU A 49 6.39 6.27 0.26
CA GLU A 49 5.11 5.59 0.21
C GLU A 49 4.61 5.22 1.61
N PHE A 50 5.51 4.73 2.46
CA PHE A 50 5.21 4.43 3.86
C PHE A 50 4.88 5.71 4.64
N TYR A 51 5.69 6.75 4.48
CA TYR A 51 5.48 8.04 5.14
C TYR A 51 4.11 8.63 4.79
N SER A 52 3.82 8.79 3.50
CA SER A 52 2.57 9.42 3.04
C SER A 52 1.33 8.62 3.47
N THR A 53 1.36 7.30 3.31
CA THR A 53 0.25 6.44 3.73
C THR A 53 -0.02 6.54 5.22
N ASN A 54 1.02 6.48 6.06
CA ASN A 54 0.83 6.51 7.52
C ASN A 54 0.38 7.88 8.03
N ILE A 55 0.87 8.99 7.46
CA ILE A 55 0.40 10.32 7.85
C ILE A 55 -1.09 10.48 7.54
N VAL A 56 -1.52 10.12 6.32
CA VAL A 56 -2.93 10.25 5.94
C VAL A 56 -3.81 9.27 6.71
N SER A 57 -3.35 8.04 6.91
CA SER A 57 -4.10 7.03 7.69
C SER A 57 -4.23 7.43 9.16
N GLY A 58 -3.16 7.98 9.76
CA GLY A 58 -3.19 8.48 11.12
C GLY A 58 -4.11 9.70 11.27
N TYR A 59 -4.11 10.59 10.29
CA TYR A 59 -4.97 11.78 10.29
C TYR A 59 -6.45 11.42 10.16
N PHE A 60 -6.81 10.55 9.22
CA PHE A 60 -8.20 10.17 8.95
C PHE A 60 -8.71 9.06 9.86
N GLY A 61 -7.91 8.04 10.13
CA GLY A 61 -8.29 6.83 10.87
C GLY A 61 -7.83 6.78 12.33
N GLY A 62 -7.09 7.79 12.80
CA GLY A 62 -6.55 7.81 14.16
C GLY A 62 -7.61 7.95 15.25
N LYS A 63 -8.81 8.36 14.90
CA LYS A 63 -9.99 8.40 15.79
C LYS A 63 -11.13 7.64 15.11
N ALA A 64 -11.66 6.64 15.83
CA ALA A 64 -12.81 5.88 15.32
C ALA A 64 -14.04 6.79 15.16
N PRO A 65 -14.94 6.51 14.19
CA PRO A 65 -16.17 7.25 14.03
C PRO A 65 -17.07 7.08 15.26
N GLU A 66 -17.73 8.17 15.64
CA GLU A 66 -18.72 8.16 16.71
C GLU A 66 -20.11 7.94 16.11
N TYR A 67 -20.87 7.03 16.68
CA TYR A 67 -22.24 6.74 16.29
C TYR A 67 -23.19 7.25 17.37
N SER A 68 -24.11 8.11 17.00
CA SER A 68 -25.11 8.65 17.91
C SER A 68 -26.51 8.52 17.33
N ILE A 69 -27.46 8.17 18.19
CA ILE A 69 -28.88 8.15 17.82
C ILE A 69 -29.40 9.57 17.90
N LYS A 70 -29.88 10.12 16.79
CA LYS A 70 -30.57 11.41 16.79
C LYS A 70 -32.03 11.19 17.11
N GLN A 71 -32.47 11.63 18.30
CA GLN A 71 -33.89 11.86 18.59
C GLN A 71 -34.29 13.18 17.92
N GLU A 72 -35.06 13.15 16.84
CA GLU A 72 -35.65 14.35 16.28
C GLU A 72 -37.08 14.50 16.74
N ASN A 73 -37.39 15.65 17.37
CA ASN A 73 -38.71 16.07 17.74
C ASN A 73 -39.62 16.46 16.56
N ASN A 74 -39.17 16.25 15.32
CA ASN A 74 -39.90 16.63 14.12
C ASN A 74 -40.40 15.42 13.31
N LYS A 75 -41.70 15.17 13.44
CA LYS A 75 -42.45 13.99 13.00
C LYS A 75 -42.49 13.68 11.48
N LYS A 76 -41.74 14.30 10.59
CA LYS A 76 -41.94 14.11 9.14
C LYS A 76 -40.77 13.64 8.30
N LYS A 77 -39.53 13.71 8.77
CA LYS A 77 -38.35 13.31 7.95
C LYS A 77 -37.63 12.03 8.39
N ILE A 78 -37.94 11.51 9.56
CA ILE A 78 -37.23 10.36 10.16
C ILE A 78 -38.09 9.11 10.17
N LYS A 79 -39.21 9.10 9.48
CA LYS A 79 -40.07 7.92 9.42
C LYS A 79 -39.31 6.67 8.90
N ILE A 80 -38.29 6.83 8.05
CA ILE A 80 -37.53 5.71 7.52
C ILE A 80 -36.51 5.19 8.52
N ILE A 81 -35.81 6.07 9.25
CA ILE A 81 -34.77 5.65 10.21
C ILE A 81 -35.36 5.23 11.54
N THR A 82 -36.32 6.01 12.08
CA THR A 82 -37.00 5.64 13.33
C THR A 82 -38.00 4.49 13.16
N ASP A 83 -38.68 4.35 12.02
CA ASP A 83 -39.50 3.15 11.77
C ASP A 83 -38.63 1.90 11.61
N PHE A 84 -37.43 2.05 11.06
CA PHE A 84 -36.44 0.98 10.99
C PHE A 84 -35.97 0.60 12.39
N PHE A 85 -35.54 1.54 13.22
CA PHE A 85 -35.08 1.29 14.59
C PHE A 85 -36.22 0.88 15.55
N ASN A 86 -37.38 1.46 15.48
CA ASN A 86 -38.56 1.07 16.32
C ASN A 86 -39.15 -0.28 15.92
N LYS A 87 -38.94 -0.73 14.69
CA LYS A 87 -39.33 -2.07 14.27
C LYS A 87 -38.32 -3.11 14.78
N ALA A 88 -37.09 -2.68 15.01
CA ALA A 88 -35.96 -3.48 15.43
C ALA A 88 -36.05 -3.92 16.90
N ILE A 89 -36.38 -3.04 17.81
CA ILE A 89 -36.18 -3.26 19.24
C ILE A 89 -37.52 -3.44 19.99
N GLY A 90 -38.66 -3.43 19.26
CA GLY A 90 -39.95 -3.45 19.87
C GLY A 90 -40.38 -2.05 20.38
N LYS A 91 -41.68 -1.84 20.48
CA LYS A 91 -42.32 -0.53 20.67
C LYS A 91 -41.99 0.25 21.94
N ASN A 92 -41.08 -0.26 22.80
CA ASN A 92 -40.83 0.31 24.14
C ASN A 92 -39.36 0.43 24.52
N THR A 93 -38.40 0.29 23.58
CA THR A 93 -36.97 0.41 23.92
C THR A 93 -36.56 1.87 23.90
N ASP A 94 -35.95 2.33 24.99
CA ASP A 94 -35.43 3.68 25.11
C ASP A 94 -34.19 3.85 24.18
N ALA A 95 -34.03 5.03 23.60
CA ALA A 95 -32.89 5.35 22.76
C ALA A 95 -31.53 5.17 23.50
N GLU A 96 -31.53 5.29 24.80
CA GLU A 96 -30.38 5.04 25.67
C GLU A 96 -29.99 3.57 25.70
N GLU A 97 -30.93 2.63 25.79
CA GLU A 97 -30.65 1.18 25.76
C GLU A 97 -30.08 0.77 24.40
N PHE A 98 -30.59 1.37 23.33
CA PHE A 98 -30.07 1.09 21.99
C PHE A 98 -28.66 1.65 21.80
N GLN A 99 -28.37 2.83 22.32
CA GLN A 99 -27.00 3.37 22.30
C GLN A 99 -26.03 2.46 23.05
N LEU A 100 -26.42 1.94 24.21
CA LEU A 100 -25.61 0.98 24.98
C LEU A 100 -25.33 -0.32 24.18
N LEU A 101 -26.32 -0.80 23.42
CA LEU A 101 -26.13 -1.97 22.55
C LEU A 101 -25.13 -1.68 21.42
N ILE A 102 -25.21 -0.51 20.76
CA ILE A 102 -24.22 -0.09 19.75
C ILE A 102 -22.83 -0.05 20.39
N ASP A 103 -22.71 0.60 21.55
CA ASP A 103 -21.41 0.74 22.22
C ASP A 103 -20.85 -0.61 22.64
N TYR A 104 -21.68 -1.54 23.13
CA TYR A 104 -21.27 -2.92 23.43
C TYR A 104 -20.74 -3.65 22.18
N ILE A 105 -21.47 -3.59 21.06
CA ILE A 105 -21.03 -4.25 19.80
C ILE A 105 -19.70 -3.66 19.31
N ARG A 106 -19.54 -2.34 19.44
CA ARG A 106 -18.28 -1.65 19.05
C ARG A 106 -17.10 -2.08 19.91
N ASP A 107 -17.29 -2.12 21.22
CA ASP A 107 -16.25 -2.52 22.16
C ASP A 107 -15.86 -3.99 21.95
N TYR A 108 -16.86 -4.87 21.76
CA TYR A 108 -16.65 -6.29 21.49
C TYR A 108 -15.83 -6.54 20.22
N ASN A 109 -16.01 -5.70 19.18
CA ASN A 109 -15.35 -5.85 17.88
C ASN A 109 -14.08 -5.02 17.72
N ASP A 110 -13.62 -4.31 18.76
CA ASP A 110 -12.47 -3.37 18.66
C ASP A 110 -12.61 -2.42 17.44
N ASP A 111 -13.71 -1.66 17.46
CA ASP A 111 -14.09 -0.76 16.36
C ASP A 111 -12.96 0.21 15.93
N SER A 112 -12.12 0.61 16.89
CA SER A 112 -10.97 1.48 16.62
C SER A 112 -9.93 0.82 15.74
N SER A 113 -9.52 -0.40 16.06
CA SER A 113 -8.56 -1.15 15.25
C SER A 113 -9.16 -1.55 13.90
N PHE A 114 -10.45 -1.93 13.88
CA PHE A 114 -11.16 -2.23 12.64
C PHE A 114 -11.14 -1.04 11.68
N PHE A 115 -11.56 0.13 12.15
CA PHE A 115 -11.62 1.35 11.34
C PHE A 115 -10.23 1.78 10.86
N TYR A 116 -9.23 1.80 11.76
CA TYR A 116 -7.86 2.16 11.39
C TYR A 116 -7.28 1.25 10.31
N ASN A 117 -7.49 -0.07 10.42
CA ASN A 117 -7.00 -1.04 9.43
C ASN A 117 -7.69 -0.86 8.07
N LEU A 118 -8.99 -0.57 8.04
CA LEU A 118 -9.71 -0.23 6.81
C LEU A 118 -9.13 1.01 6.13
N VAL A 119 -8.92 2.07 6.91
CA VAL A 119 -8.36 3.34 6.41
C VAL A 119 -6.94 3.15 5.87
N LYS A 120 -6.12 2.39 6.58
CA LYS A 120 -4.75 2.10 6.16
C LYS A 120 -4.71 1.32 4.84
N ASP A 121 -5.52 0.27 4.70
CA ASP A 121 -5.62 -0.50 3.46
C ASP A 121 -6.11 0.37 2.29
N TYR A 122 -7.11 1.24 2.55
CA TYR A 122 -7.66 2.13 1.54
C TYR A 122 -6.59 3.08 0.96
N PHE A 123 -5.80 3.74 1.80
CA PHE A 123 -4.77 4.64 1.31
C PHE A 123 -3.55 3.92 0.74
N MET A 124 -3.27 2.70 1.21
CA MET A 124 -2.15 1.88 0.75
C MET A 124 -2.40 1.23 -0.60
N THR A 125 -3.63 0.82 -0.90
CA THR A 125 -3.94 -0.01 -2.08
C THR A 125 -5.09 0.52 -2.94
N GLY A 126 -5.73 1.63 -2.54
CA GLY A 126 -6.90 2.17 -3.21
C GLY A 126 -8.21 1.46 -2.87
N ALA A 127 -8.21 0.51 -1.91
CA ALA A 127 -9.42 -0.20 -1.49
C ALA A 127 -9.28 -0.80 -0.09
N CYS A 128 -10.40 -0.98 0.60
CA CYS A 128 -10.45 -1.69 1.87
C CYS A 128 -11.71 -2.53 1.99
N TYR A 129 -11.61 -3.61 2.77
CA TYR A 129 -12.67 -4.59 2.94
C TYR A 129 -12.82 -5.02 4.39
N GLY A 130 -14.06 -5.29 4.76
CA GLY A 130 -14.42 -5.92 6.03
C GLY A 130 -15.53 -6.94 5.79
N LEU A 131 -15.68 -7.86 6.72
CA LEU A 131 -16.71 -8.88 6.71
C LEU A 131 -17.47 -8.83 8.03
N THR A 132 -18.80 -8.88 7.94
CA THR A 132 -19.70 -9.06 9.08
C THR A 132 -20.23 -10.48 9.05
N TYR A 133 -20.20 -11.15 10.19
CA TYR A 133 -20.74 -12.51 10.32
C TYR A 133 -21.30 -12.72 11.72
N GLU A 134 -22.10 -13.77 11.87
CA GLU A 134 -22.66 -14.22 13.13
C GLU A 134 -21.89 -15.44 13.62
N THR A 135 -21.53 -15.44 14.89
CA THR A 135 -20.88 -16.59 15.52
C THR A 135 -21.92 -17.67 15.87
N LYS A 136 -21.45 -18.85 16.26
CA LYS A 136 -22.31 -19.94 16.72
C LYS A 136 -23.11 -19.59 17.98
N ASP A 137 -22.65 -18.60 18.74
CA ASP A 137 -23.26 -18.10 19.96
C ASP A 137 -24.22 -16.93 19.70
N ASN A 138 -24.56 -16.68 18.41
CA ASN A 138 -25.40 -15.59 17.93
C ASN A 138 -24.84 -14.18 18.20
N GLU A 139 -23.51 -14.06 18.34
CA GLU A 139 -22.87 -12.76 18.45
C GLU A 139 -22.49 -12.22 17.08
N ILE A 140 -22.67 -10.93 16.88
CA ILE A 140 -22.32 -10.27 15.61
C ILE A 140 -20.87 -9.79 15.69
N VAL A 141 -20.07 -10.27 14.76
CA VAL A 141 -18.66 -9.93 14.61
C VAL A 141 -18.43 -9.27 13.28
N TYR A 142 -17.65 -8.20 13.28
CA TYR A 142 -17.11 -7.63 12.06
C TYR A 142 -15.58 -7.51 12.15
N THR A 143 -14.93 -7.77 11.04
CA THR A 143 -13.47 -7.81 10.98
C THR A 143 -12.96 -7.23 9.67
N HIS A 144 -11.76 -6.63 9.74
CA HIS A 144 -11.02 -6.21 8.56
C HIS A 144 -10.47 -7.43 7.80
N ILE A 145 -10.56 -7.40 6.49
CA ILE A 145 -9.92 -8.37 5.58
C ILE A 145 -9.01 -7.62 4.63
N SER A 146 -7.79 -8.14 4.47
CA SER A 146 -6.78 -7.50 3.62
C SER A 146 -7.25 -7.29 2.18
N SER A 147 -7.06 -6.10 1.68
CA SER A 147 -7.30 -5.71 0.29
C SER A 147 -6.49 -6.51 -0.73
N LEU A 148 -5.44 -7.21 -0.28
CA LEU A 148 -4.62 -8.11 -1.10
C LEU A 148 -5.31 -9.45 -1.41
N GLN A 149 -6.43 -9.74 -0.76
CA GLN A 149 -7.17 -10.97 -0.91
C GLN A 149 -8.59 -10.77 -1.44
N CYS A 150 -9.13 -9.55 -1.37
CA CYS A 150 -10.54 -9.28 -1.62
C CYS A 150 -10.78 -8.34 -2.80
N VAL A 151 -11.89 -8.58 -3.51
CA VAL A 151 -12.42 -7.69 -4.56
C VAL A 151 -13.94 -7.65 -4.43
N ALA A 152 -14.52 -6.45 -4.38
CA ALA A 152 -15.97 -6.30 -4.39
C ALA A 152 -16.54 -6.51 -5.79
N ILE A 153 -17.74 -7.06 -5.84
CA ILE A 153 -18.48 -7.33 -7.08
C ILE A 153 -19.76 -6.51 -7.07
N TYR A 154 -19.97 -5.78 -8.15
CA TYR A 154 -21.09 -4.88 -8.34
C TYR A 154 -21.96 -5.34 -9.52
N ASP A 155 -23.22 -4.95 -9.49
CA ASP A 155 -24.13 -5.11 -10.63
C ASP A 155 -23.92 -3.99 -11.69
N TYR A 156 -24.82 -3.97 -12.69
CA TYR A 156 -24.85 -2.93 -13.73
C TYR A 156 -25.90 -1.84 -13.48
N SER A 157 -26.44 -1.75 -12.27
CA SER A 157 -27.47 -0.75 -11.93
C SER A 157 -26.86 0.65 -11.80
N ALA A 158 -27.69 1.67 -11.86
CA ALA A 158 -27.32 3.05 -11.57
C ALA A 158 -28.21 3.60 -10.44
N PRO A 159 -27.68 3.79 -9.22
CA PRO A 159 -26.28 3.59 -8.79
C PRO A 159 -25.88 2.11 -8.68
N LEU A 160 -24.59 1.83 -8.83
CA LEU A 160 -24.02 0.50 -8.68
C LEU A 160 -24.34 -0.07 -7.29
N GLN A 161 -24.82 -1.32 -7.26
CA GLN A 161 -25.08 -2.03 -6.03
C GLN A 161 -24.05 -3.15 -5.84
N LYS A 162 -23.53 -3.25 -4.62
CA LYS A 162 -22.63 -4.34 -4.23
C LYS A 162 -23.44 -5.63 -4.10
N ILE A 163 -23.15 -6.61 -4.94
CA ILE A 163 -23.86 -7.89 -4.98
C ILE A 163 -23.04 -9.03 -4.39
N GLY A 164 -21.75 -8.84 -4.19
CA GLY A 164 -20.89 -9.85 -3.58
C GLY A 164 -19.51 -9.35 -3.24
N LEU A 165 -18.79 -10.17 -2.47
CA LEU A 165 -17.37 -10.04 -2.19
C LEU A 165 -16.69 -11.34 -2.63
N LEU A 166 -15.64 -11.23 -3.42
CA LEU A 166 -14.77 -12.34 -3.79
C LEU A 166 -13.47 -12.25 -3.00
N ARG A 167 -13.12 -13.32 -2.29
CA ARG A 167 -11.88 -13.47 -1.56
C ARG A 167 -11.06 -14.61 -2.13
N VAL A 168 -9.76 -14.42 -2.29
CA VAL A 168 -8.81 -15.43 -2.80
C VAL A 168 -7.64 -15.54 -1.84
N TRP A 169 -7.35 -16.76 -1.38
CA TRP A 169 -6.19 -17.02 -0.53
C TRP A 169 -5.59 -18.39 -0.83
N GLN A 170 -4.53 -18.74 -0.16
CA GLN A 170 -3.90 -20.05 -0.27
C GLN A 170 -3.94 -20.76 1.07
N GLU A 171 -4.24 -22.05 1.02
CA GLU A 171 -4.18 -22.96 2.16
C GLU A 171 -3.29 -24.16 1.82
N LEU A 172 -2.74 -24.78 2.83
CA LEU A 172 -2.10 -26.08 2.69
C LEU A 172 -3.17 -27.16 2.78
N ASP A 173 -3.18 -28.09 1.81
CA ASP A 173 -4.01 -29.28 1.89
C ASP A 173 -3.43 -30.29 2.91
N ASN A 174 -4.14 -31.38 3.16
CA ASN A 174 -3.72 -32.42 4.08
C ASN A 174 -2.40 -33.09 3.70
N ASP A 175 -1.98 -32.96 2.44
CA ASP A 175 -0.73 -33.50 1.89
C ASP A 175 0.39 -32.43 1.88
N GLY A 176 0.14 -31.24 2.41
CA GLY A 176 1.10 -30.14 2.50
C GLY A 176 1.28 -29.37 1.19
N PHE A 177 0.37 -29.46 0.23
CA PHE A 177 0.42 -28.69 -1.00
C PHE A 177 -0.46 -27.43 -0.92
N ASN A 178 0.01 -26.35 -1.53
CA ASN A 178 -0.75 -25.11 -1.62
C ASN A 178 -1.94 -25.26 -2.54
N CYS A 179 -3.14 -25.14 -2.00
CA CYS A 179 -4.40 -25.02 -2.74
C CYS A 179 -4.84 -23.55 -2.78
N ASN A 180 -5.32 -23.08 -3.92
CA ASN A 180 -5.97 -21.78 -3.99
C ASN A 180 -7.44 -21.94 -3.62
N MET A 181 -7.83 -21.20 -2.59
CA MET A 181 -9.21 -21.11 -2.14
C MET A 181 -9.85 -19.84 -2.68
N VAL A 182 -11.13 -19.93 -3.01
CA VAL A 182 -11.96 -18.81 -3.44
C VAL A 182 -13.26 -18.84 -2.65
N GLU A 183 -13.59 -17.74 -2.03
CA GLU A 183 -14.84 -17.52 -1.32
C GLU A 183 -15.62 -16.43 -2.05
N ILE A 184 -16.90 -16.69 -2.31
CA ILE A 184 -17.83 -15.68 -2.83
C ILE A 184 -18.95 -15.53 -1.81
N ILE A 185 -19.06 -14.32 -1.27
CA ILE A 185 -20.05 -13.97 -0.27
C ILE A 185 -21.10 -13.06 -0.92
N THR A 186 -22.34 -13.48 -0.87
CA THR A 186 -23.51 -12.70 -1.29
C THR A 186 -24.41 -12.42 -0.08
N ASN A 187 -25.53 -11.80 -0.26
CA ASN A 187 -26.49 -11.58 0.85
C ASN A 187 -27.25 -12.85 1.27
N ASP A 188 -27.25 -13.90 0.46
CA ASP A 188 -28.03 -15.13 0.69
C ASP A 188 -27.16 -16.39 0.78
N SER A 189 -25.89 -16.33 0.39
CA SER A 189 -25.05 -17.52 0.32
C SER A 189 -23.57 -17.19 0.44
N LYS A 190 -22.80 -18.12 1.00
CA LYS A 190 -21.34 -18.17 0.90
C LYS A 190 -20.96 -19.42 0.10
N PHE A 191 -20.22 -19.22 -0.96
CA PHE A 191 -19.73 -20.28 -1.83
C PHE A 191 -18.23 -20.41 -1.68
N TYR A 192 -17.74 -21.62 -1.42
CA TYR A 192 -16.33 -21.94 -1.36
C TYR A 192 -15.93 -22.80 -2.56
N TYR A 193 -14.85 -22.39 -3.20
CA TYR A 193 -14.29 -23.13 -4.33
C TYR A 193 -12.81 -23.39 -4.05
N LYS A 194 -12.37 -24.57 -4.43
CA LYS A 194 -10.95 -24.94 -4.35
C LYS A 194 -10.45 -25.50 -5.65
N ASN A 195 -9.17 -25.25 -5.96
CA ASN A 195 -8.49 -25.93 -7.04
C ASN A 195 -7.68 -27.11 -6.50
N SER A 196 -7.32 -28.04 -7.37
CA SER A 196 -6.44 -29.15 -7.04
C SER A 196 -5.06 -28.94 -7.66
N LYS A 197 -4.04 -29.63 -7.13
CA LYS A 197 -2.69 -29.66 -7.70
C LYS A 197 -2.68 -30.11 -9.16
N LEU A 198 -3.55 -31.07 -9.52
CA LEU A 198 -3.65 -31.62 -10.88
C LEU A 198 -4.35 -30.65 -11.85
N GLN A 199 -5.19 -29.77 -11.33
CA GLN A 199 -5.98 -28.81 -12.12
C GLN A 199 -5.90 -27.41 -11.48
N PRO A 200 -4.75 -26.74 -11.53
CA PRO A 200 -4.53 -25.47 -10.82
C PRO A 200 -5.38 -24.30 -11.36
N ASN A 201 -5.94 -24.45 -12.55
CA ASN A 201 -6.77 -23.43 -13.20
C ASN A 201 -8.27 -23.80 -13.18
N GLU A 202 -8.66 -24.89 -12.52
CA GLU A 202 -10.06 -25.30 -12.43
C GLU A 202 -10.51 -25.29 -10.97
N TYR A 203 -11.50 -24.47 -10.67
CA TYR A 203 -12.09 -24.33 -9.34
C TYR A 203 -13.37 -25.14 -9.24
N LYS A 204 -13.46 -26.01 -8.24
CA LYS A 204 -14.64 -26.82 -7.95
C LYS A 204 -15.31 -26.38 -6.68
N LEU A 205 -16.64 -26.37 -6.67
CA LEU A 205 -17.45 -26.01 -5.50
C LEU A 205 -17.21 -27.02 -4.37
N ASP A 206 -16.82 -26.49 -3.21
CA ASP A 206 -16.78 -27.24 -1.96
C ASP A 206 -18.16 -27.14 -1.28
N LYS A 207 -18.96 -28.18 -1.41
CA LYS A 207 -20.33 -28.22 -0.89
C LYS A 207 -20.39 -28.29 0.62
N ASP A 208 -19.36 -28.87 1.23
CA ASP A 208 -19.32 -29.08 2.67
C ASP A 208 -19.01 -27.77 3.41
N MET A 209 -18.21 -26.89 2.79
CA MET A 209 -17.90 -25.58 3.34
C MET A 209 -18.94 -24.50 2.93
N SER A 210 -19.66 -24.71 1.83
CA SER A 210 -20.62 -23.73 1.33
C SER A 210 -21.89 -23.71 2.16
N GLU A 211 -22.37 -22.51 2.50
CA GLU A 211 -23.52 -22.33 3.38
C GLU A 211 -24.51 -21.31 2.83
N LYS A 212 -25.78 -21.47 3.19
CA LYS A 212 -26.79 -20.43 3.01
C LYS A 212 -26.78 -19.49 4.20
N ILE A 213 -26.77 -18.21 3.92
CA ILE A 213 -26.86 -17.14 4.92
C ILE A 213 -28.08 -16.29 4.58
N THR A 214 -28.49 -15.45 5.51
CA THR A 214 -29.62 -14.55 5.28
C THR A 214 -29.26 -13.17 5.84
N TRP A 215 -28.90 -12.26 4.95
CA TRP A 215 -28.60 -10.88 5.28
C TRP A 215 -29.43 -9.97 4.38
N LYS A 216 -29.79 -8.78 4.85
CA LYS A 216 -30.51 -7.80 4.06
C LYS A 216 -29.69 -7.31 2.87
N LEU A 217 -28.43 -6.96 3.12
CA LEU A 217 -27.42 -6.58 2.13
C LEU A 217 -26.25 -7.58 2.18
N THR A 218 -25.38 -7.56 1.18
CA THR A 218 -24.13 -8.34 1.26
C THR A 218 -23.37 -7.99 2.55
N PRO A 219 -23.07 -8.97 3.43
CA PRO A 219 -22.47 -8.72 4.75
C PRO A 219 -20.97 -8.44 4.64
N ALA A 220 -20.61 -7.52 3.76
CA ALA A 220 -19.25 -7.11 3.49
C ALA A 220 -19.18 -5.60 3.44
N PHE A 221 -18.24 -5.04 4.16
CA PHE A 221 -17.82 -3.65 4.00
C PHE A 221 -16.87 -3.58 2.80
N ALA A 222 -17.04 -2.63 1.89
CA ALA A 222 -16.15 -2.46 0.76
C ALA A 222 -16.15 -0.99 0.33
N VAL A 223 -15.00 -0.34 0.47
CA VAL A 223 -14.76 0.98 -0.10
C VAL A 223 -13.61 0.86 -1.09
N GLU A 224 -13.88 1.25 -2.33
CA GLU A 224 -12.89 1.36 -3.39
C GLU A 224 -12.78 2.82 -3.82
N ASN A 225 -11.56 3.34 -3.93
CA ASN A 225 -11.35 4.68 -4.45
C ASN A 225 -11.94 4.80 -5.86
N VAL A 226 -12.51 5.94 -6.19
CA VAL A 226 -13.15 6.17 -7.50
C VAL A 226 -12.20 5.86 -8.65
N ASP A 227 -10.93 6.25 -8.50
CA ASP A 227 -9.90 6.02 -9.50
C ASP A 227 -9.13 4.70 -9.25
N ASN A 228 -9.46 3.94 -8.19
CA ASN A 228 -8.77 2.73 -7.72
C ASN A 228 -7.26 2.92 -7.49
N LEU A 229 -6.84 4.14 -7.11
CA LEU A 229 -5.45 4.51 -6.89
C LEU A 229 -5.11 4.54 -5.40
N ALA A 230 -3.93 4.04 -5.04
CA ALA A 230 -3.32 4.31 -3.75
C ALA A 230 -2.95 5.80 -3.62
N ILE A 231 -2.77 6.30 -2.38
CA ILE A 231 -2.46 7.72 -2.15
C ILE A 231 -1.16 8.17 -2.85
N PHE A 232 -0.15 7.31 -2.89
CA PHE A 232 1.16 7.60 -3.48
C PHE A 232 1.28 7.20 -4.96
N GLU A 233 0.28 6.52 -5.52
CA GLU A 233 0.38 5.97 -6.88
C GLU A 233 0.57 7.04 -7.97
N PRO A 234 -0.09 8.21 -7.90
CA PRO A 234 0.12 9.28 -8.89
C PRO A 234 1.55 9.84 -8.93
N VAL A 235 2.31 9.67 -7.86
CA VAL A 235 3.67 10.23 -7.68
C VAL A 235 4.78 9.19 -7.71
N ILE A 236 4.49 7.96 -8.08
CA ILE A 236 5.48 6.86 -8.13
C ILE A 236 6.72 7.25 -8.95
N SER A 237 6.54 7.86 -10.11
CA SER A 237 7.67 8.27 -10.96
C SER A 237 8.54 9.36 -10.33
N LEU A 238 7.93 10.27 -9.57
CA LEU A 238 8.67 11.30 -8.82
C LEU A 238 9.44 10.68 -7.64
N ILE A 239 8.83 9.73 -6.94
CA ILE A 239 9.49 8.98 -5.85
C ILE A 239 10.69 8.19 -6.40
N ASP A 240 10.53 7.51 -7.54
CA ASP A 240 11.61 6.77 -8.18
C ASP A 240 12.75 7.71 -8.61
N SER A 241 12.44 8.90 -9.13
CA SER A 241 13.43 9.92 -9.47
C SER A 241 14.16 10.46 -8.23
N TYR A 242 13.43 10.72 -7.15
CA TYR A 242 14.01 11.13 -5.87
C TYR A 242 14.96 10.06 -5.33
N GLN A 243 14.54 8.81 -5.32
CA GLN A 243 15.33 7.65 -4.93
C GLN A 243 16.63 7.55 -5.73
N GLN A 244 16.56 7.72 -7.05
CA GLN A 244 17.72 7.66 -7.93
C GLN A 244 18.75 8.76 -7.62
N ILE A 245 18.31 9.97 -7.25
CA ILE A 245 19.22 11.05 -6.85
C ILE A 245 19.95 10.70 -5.56
N ILE A 246 19.23 10.19 -4.55
CA ILE A 246 19.83 9.78 -3.29
C ILE A 246 20.89 8.69 -3.50
N GLU A 247 20.59 7.71 -4.34
CA GLU A 247 21.51 6.64 -4.67
C GLU A 247 22.75 7.13 -5.45
N ASN A 248 22.53 8.02 -6.43
CA ASN A 248 23.64 8.64 -7.16
C ASN A 248 24.54 9.46 -6.24
N ASN A 249 23.97 10.24 -5.33
CA ASN A 249 24.75 11.00 -4.33
C ASN A 249 25.58 10.04 -3.46
N ARG A 250 24.97 8.97 -2.94
CA ARG A 250 25.69 7.94 -2.18
C ARG A 250 26.86 7.36 -2.97
N ASN A 251 26.64 6.99 -4.22
CA ASN A 251 27.69 6.43 -5.08
C ASN A 251 28.82 7.44 -5.32
N ILE A 252 28.50 8.73 -5.43
CA ILE A 252 29.50 9.77 -5.59
C ILE A 252 30.33 9.96 -4.28
N PHE A 253 29.67 9.94 -3.12
CA PHE A 253 30.36 9.98 -1.83
C PHE A 253 31.30 8.79 -1.66
N GLN A 254 30.85 7.56 -1.96
CA GLN A 254 31.70 6.37 -1.94
C GLN A 254 32.88 6.48 -2.91
N TYR A 255 32.64 7.02 -4.11
CA TYR A 255 33.71 7.24 -5.07
C TYR A 255 34.74 8.27 -4.55
N ASN A 256 34.30 9.33 -3.90
CA ASN A 256 35.20 10.35 -3.36
C ASN A 256 35.97 9.86 -2.12
N ASP A 257 35.33 9.00 -1.28
CA ASP A 257 36.04 8.32 -0.18
C ASP A 257 37.12 7.38 -0.70
N ASP A 258 36.93 6.82 -1.90
CA ASP A 258 37.86 5.98 -2.63
C ASP A 258 38.71 6.79 -3.62
N ALA A 259 38.84 8.10 -3.40
CA ALA A 259 39.57 8.99 -4.30
C ALA A 259 40.99 8.45 -4.58
N LYS A 260 41.41 8.59 -5.83
CA LYS A 260 42.70 8.17 -6.30
C LYS A 260 43.60 9.36 -6.49
N LEU A 261 44.87 9.19 -6.15
CA LEU A 261 45.93 10.20 -6.35
C LEU A 261 46.47 10.08 -7.76
N MET A 262 46.42 11.15 -8.51
CA MET A 262 47.07 11.25 -9.81
C MET A 262 48.38 12.05 -9.67
N ILE A 263 49.50 11.44 -10.09
CA ILE A 263 50.81 12.08 -10.14
C ILE A 263 51.21 12.19 -11.61
N THR A 264 51.31 13.41 -12.11
CA THR A 264 51.82 13.67 -13.48
C THR A 264 53.31 13.98 -13.45
N GLY A 265 54.03 13.63 -14.51
CA GLY A 265 55.45 13.85 -14.63
C GLY A 265 56.32 12.83 -13.89
N TYR A 266 55.74 11.73 -13.43
CA TYR A 266 56.48 10.64 -12.80
C TYR A 266 56.49 9.41 -13.72
N ARG A 267 57.64 8.81 -13.89
CA ARG A 267 57.77 7.54 -14.57
C ARG A 267 58.04 6.43 -13.57
N PRO A 268 57.37 5.28 -13.70
CA PRO A 268 57.73 4.11 -12.92
C PRO A 268 59.19 3.75 -13.12
N SER A 269 59.75 3.18 -12.09
CA SER A 269 61.19 2.85 -12.08
C SER A 269 61.56 1.71 -13.03
N ASN A 270 60.59 0.85 -13.31
CA ASN A 270 60.82 -0.33 -14.19
C ASN A 270 60.25 -0.08 -15.59
N GLU A 271 60.99 -0.46 -16.63
CA GLU A 271 60.52 -0.41 -18.01
C GLU A 271 59.40 -1.44 -18.22
N MET A 272 58.46 -1.13 -19.14
CA MET A 272 57.29 -1.99 -19.41
C MET A 272 57.67 -3.30 -20.09
N PHE A 273 58.70 -3.26 -20.91
CA PHE A 273 59.19 -4.43 -21.62
C PHE A 273 60.69 -4.62 -21.37
N ILE A 274 61.11 -5.87 -21.21
CA ILE A 274 62.49 -6.31 -21.12
C ILE A 274 62.75 -7.37 -22.16
N GLN A 275 64.03 -7.56 -22.54
CA GLN A 275 64.41 -8.66 -23.41
C GLN A 275 64.13 -9.98 -22.73
N ASP A 276 63.60 -10.93 -23.49
CA ASP A 276 63.30 -12.26 -23.00
C ASP A 276 64.68 -12.95 -22.68
N PRO A 277 64.93 -13.43 -21.45
CA PRO A 277 66.11 -14.10 -21.07
C PRO A 277 66.41 -15.35 -21.92
N ASP A 278 65.35 -16.01 -22.42
CA ASP A 278 65.50 -17.26 -23.21
C ASP A 278 65.53 -16.99 -24.73
N ASN A 279 65.05 -15.79 -25.16
CA ASN A 279 65.09 -15.40 -26.58
C ASN A 279 65.31 -13.89 -26.74
N PRO A 280 66.57 -13.39 -26.89
CA PRO A 280 66.90 -11.96 -26.90
C PRO A 280 66.27 -11.15 -28.04
N GLU A 281 65.73 -11.80 -29.08
CA GLU A 281 65.03 -11.13 -30.18
C GLU A 281 63.56 -10.74 -29.82
N ASN A 282 63.09 -11.33 -28.74
CA ASN A 282 61.73 -11.05 -28.26
C ASN A 282 61.73 -10.15 -27.01
N ASN A 283 60.73 -9.24 -26.94
CA ASN A 283 60.46 -8.49 -25.72
C ASN A 283 59.32 -9.13 -24.96
N ILE A 284 59.51 -9.33 -23.66
CA ILE A 284 58.46 -9.78 -22.71
C ILE A 284 58.07 -8.65 -21.78
N ILE A 285 56.86 -8.71 -21.24
CA ILE A 285 56.43 -7.76 -20.20
C ILE A 285 57.26 -7.97 -18.94
N ASN A 286 57.83 -6.91 -18.42
CA ASN A 286 58.63 -6.94 -17.20
C ASN A 286 57.83 -7.38 -15.97
N PRO A 287 58.12 -8.51 -15.34
CA PRO A 287 57.37 -8.98 -14.17
C PRO A 287 57.47 -8.01 -12.97
N GLU A 288 58.58 -7.29 -12.85
CA GLU A 288 58.75 -6.30 -11.78
C GLU A 288 57.89 -5.08 -12.02
N ARG A 289 57.69 -4.69 -13.27
CA ARG A 289 56.75 -3.64 -13.65
C ARG A 289 55.32 -4.03 -13.32
N ILE A 290 54.91 -5.27 -13.57
CA ILE A 290 53.58 -5.76 -13.22
C ILE A 290 53.36 -5.66 -11.70
N LYS A 291 54.35 -6.05 -10.89
CA LYS A 291 54.28 -5.93 -9.43
C LYS A 291 54.20 -4.45 -8.98
N GLU A 292 54.98 -3.60 -9.63
CA GLU A 292 54.93 -2.14 -9.36
C GLU A 292 53.57 -1.57 -9.68
N ASP A 293 52.99 -1.91 -10.84
CA ASP A 293 51.63 -1.47 -11.25
C ASP A 293 50.53 -2.01 -10.30
N GLU A 294 50.67 -3.26 -9.81
CA GLU A 294 49.78 -3.81 -8.80
C GLU A 294 49.85 -3.07 -7.47
N ILE A 295 51.02 -2.65 -7.03
CA ILE A 295 51.21 -1.85 -5.81
C ILE A 295 50.53 -0.49 -5.98
N TYR A 296 50.70 0.15 -7.14
CA TYR A 296 50.07 1.44 -7.44
C TYR A 296 48.55 1.34 -7.51
N LEU A 297 48.02 0.32 -8.14
CA LEU A 297 46.63 0.05 -8.17
C LEU A 297 46.04 -0.16 -6.76
N LYS A 298 46.75 -0.95 -5.93
CA LYS A 298 46.34 -1.17 -4.52
C LYS A 298 46.44 0.07 -3.66
N SER A 299 47.45 0.94 -3.92
CA SER A 299 47.62 2.21 -3.21
C SER A 299 46.76 3.34 -3.77
N LYS A 300 45.92 3.06 -4.77
CA LYS A 300 45.04 4.03 -5.41
C LYS A 300 45.77 5.26 -6.02
N VAL A 301 46.97 5.02 -6.56
CA VAL A 301 47.82 6.02 -7.19
C VAL A 301 47.90 5.77 -8.69
N PHE A 302 47.67 6.79 -9.49
CA PHE A 302 47.87 6.76 -10.95
C PHE A 302 49.00 7.69 -11.35
N TYR A 303 49.79 7.27 -12.33
CA TYR A 303 50.89 8.03 -12.89
C TYR A 303 50.63 8.36 -14.36
N THR A 304 50.98 9.57 -14.78
CA THR A 304 51.01 9.94 -16.19
C THR A 304 52.32 10.56 -16.58
N ASP A 305 52.74 10.35 -17.83
CA ASP A 305 54.02 10.79 -18.39
C ASP A 305 53.94 12.23 -18.95
N ASP A 306 53.20 13.10 -18.31
CA ASP A 306 53.09 14.51 -18.69
C ASP A 306 54.32 15.29 -18.17
N THR A 307 54.74 16.30 -18.94
CA THR A 307 55.96 17.10 -18.64
C THR A 307 55.76 18.12 -17.50
N THR A 308 54.53 18.33 -17.07
CA THR A 308 54.21 19.22 -15.96
C THR A 308 53.96 18.39 -14.70
N GLY A 309 54.94 18.40 -13.80
CA GLY A 309 54.83 17.70 -12.50
C GLY A 309 53.67 18.30 -11.67
N LYS A 310 52.58 17.55 -11.49
CA LYS A 310 51.42 17.92 -10.69
C LYS A 310 50.90 16.72 -9.90
N ILE A 311 50.47 16.98 -8.68
CA ILE A 311 49.83 15.97 -7.83
C ILE A 311 48.42 16.42 -7.57
N GLU A 312 47.44 15.62 -7.94
CA GLU A 312 46.01 15.92 -7.78
C GLU A 312 45.24 14.69 -7.31
N TRP A 313 44.22 14.94 -6.52
CA TRP A 313 43.21 13.93 -6.25
C TRP A 313 42.20 13.85 -7.40
N ILE A 314 41.95 12.65 -7.90
CA ILE A 314 40.89 12.42 -8.87
C ILE A 314 39.58 12.31 -8.07
N ILE A 315 38.90 13.42 -7.93
CA ILE A 315 37.62 13.50 -7.27
C ILE A 315 36.55 13.94 -8.27
N LYS A 316 35.36 13.41 -8.11
CA LYS A 316 34.22 13.86 -8.89
C LYS A 316 33.63 15.10 -8.23
N ASN A 317 33.72 16.25 -8.90
CA ASN A 317 33.06 17.48 -8.41
C ASN A 317 31.54 17.28 -8.44
N ILE A 318 30.91 17.47 -7.28
CA ILE A 318 29.47 17.44 -7.15
C ILE A 318 29.00 18.88 -7.13
N ASN A 319 27.97 19.20 -7.90
CA ASN A 319 27.23 20.43 -7.70
C ASN A 319 26.21 20.18 -6.57
N ASP A 320 26.68 20.21 -5.33
CA ASP A 320 25.85 19.92 -4.15
C ASP A 320 24.61 20.80 -4.08
N THR A 321 24.75 22.09 -4.41
CA THR A 321 23.63 23.04 -4.38
C THR A 321 22.56 22.66 -5.41
N ALA A 322 22.93 22.27 -6.61
CA ALA A 322 21.97 21.85 -7.65
C ALA A 322 21.28 20.55 -7.27
N SER A 323 22.04 19.57 -6.71
CA SER A 323 21.50 18.30 -6.25
C SER A 323 20.51 18.49 -5.08
N GLU A 324 20.86 19.31 -4.09
CA GLU A 324 19.97 19.62 -2.96
C GLU A 324 18.71 20.36 -3.39
N ASN A 325 18.82 21.37 -4.27
CA ASN A 325 17.66 22.07 -4.82
C ASN A 325 16.75 21.13 -5.60
N HIS A 326 17.31 20.19 -6.37
CA HIS A 326 16.51 19.22 -7.12
C HIS A 326 15.79 18.23 -6.19
N LYS A 327 16.46 17.71 -5.16
CA LYS A 327 15.83 16.88 -4.13
C LYS A 327 14.69 17.62 -3.43
N LYS A 328 14.92 18.88 -3.03
CA LYS A 328 13.90 19.71 -2.39
C LYS A 328 12.68 19.90 -3.30
N THR A 329 12.90 20.25 -4.55
CA THR A 329 11.82 20.44 -5.54
C THR A 329 11.02 19.14 -5.75
N LEU A 330 11.68 17.98 -5.88
CA LEU A 330 10.98 16.70 -6.02
C LEU A 330 10.16 16.37 -4.77
N MET A 331 10.71 16.57 -3.57
CA MET A 331 9.98 16.34 -2.33
C MET A 331 8.74 17.23 -2.24
N GLU A 332 8.87 18.53 -2.55
CA GLU A 332 7.75 19.47 -2.59
C GLU A 332 6.67 19.03 -3.60
N LEU A 333 7.07 18.64 -4.81
CA LEU A 333 6.14 18.16 -5.85
C LEU A 333 5.41 16.88 -5.42
N ILE A 334 6.13 15.91 -4.83
CA ILE A 334 5.54 14.67 -4.31
C ILE A 334 4.46 15.01 -3.28
N LEU A 335 4.84 15.71 -2.22
CA LEU A 335 3.95 16.01 -1.10
C LEU A 335 2.78 16.92 -1.51
N MET A 336 3.01 17.90 -2.38
CA MET A 336 1.98 18.78 -2.92
C MET A 336 0.95 17.99 -3.74
N THR A 337 1.40 17.07 -4.61
CA THR A 337 0.51 16.30 -5.49
C THR A 337 -0.42 15.38 -4.71
N ILE A 338 0.07 14.78 -3.61
CA ILE A 338 -0.73 13.91 -2.74
C ILE A 338 -1.38 14.65 -1.57
N CYS A 339 -1.26 15.98 -1.53
CA CYS A 339 -1.82 16.85 -0.49
C CYS A 339 -1.35 16.52 0.95
N VAL A 340 -0.18 15.90 1.11
CA VAL A 340 0.38 15.57 2.43
C VAL A 340 1.27 16.71 2.90
N PRO A 341 1.04 17.25 4.12
CA PRO A 341 1.86 18.34 4.61
C PRO A 341 3.30 17.89 4.88
N ASN A 342 4.26 18.74 4.52
CA ASN A 342 5.67 18.51 4.86
C ASN A 342 5.92 18.93 6.32
N VAL A 343 5.86 17.98 7.25
CA VAL A 343 6.05 18.24 8.68
C VAL A 343 7.50 18.60 9.05
N THR A 344 8.46 18.35 8.15
CA THR A 344 9.89 18.67 8.37
C THR A 344 10.26 20.06 7.89
N ASP A 345 9.34 20.78 7.23
CA ASP A 345 9.60 22.14 6.77
C ASP A 345 9.69 23.13 7.93
N VAL A 346 10.67 24.05 7.83
CA VAL A 346 10.89 25.12 8.83
C VAL A 346 9.63 25.96 9.03
N GLY A 347 8.87 26.19 7.97
CA GLY A 347 7.58 26.88 8.05
C GLY A 347 6.54 26.10 8.86
N PHE A 348 6.67 24.78 9.01
CA PHE A 348 5.77 23.96 9.84
C PHE A 348 6.15 24.06 11.33
N THR A 349 7.45 24.04 11.61
CA THR A 349 7.98 24.15 12.99
C THR A 349 7.81 25.54 13.58
N ASN A 350 7.74 26.59 12.76
CA ASN A 350 7.56 27.98 13.17
C ASN A 350 6.08 28.44 13.16
N ALA A 351 5.13 27.52 13.13
CA ALA A 351 3.71 27.86 13.22
C ALA A 351 3.33 28.18 14.67
N ASP A 352 3.34 29.46 15.03
CA ASP A 352 3.14 29.94 16.40
C ASP A 352 1.70 29.84 16.93
N ASN A 353 0.73 29.40 16.09
CA ASN A 353 -0.65 29.25 16.53
C ASN A 353 -1.39 28.12 15.81
N SER A 354 -2.45 27.59 16.47
CA SER A 354 -3.29 26.49 15.96
C SER A 354 -3.93 26.82 14.61
N SER A 355 -4.35 28.04 14.38
CA SER A 355 -4.98 28.47 13.11
C SER A 355 -4.01 28.41 11.91
N ALA A 356 -2.71 28.63 12.13
CA ALA A 356 -1.71 28.48 11.08
C ALA A 356 -1.47 26.99 10.75
N LEU A 357 -1.51 26.12 11.75
CA LEU A 357 -1.41 24.67 11.57
C LEU A 357 -2.64 24.13 10.83
N GLU A 358 -3.86 24.51 11.23
CA GLU A 358 -5.09 24.10 10.52
C GLU A 358 -5.04 24.43 9.03
N LYS A 359 -4.58 25.62 8.65
CA LYS A 359 -4.44 26.02 7.25
C LYS A 359 -3.48 25.12 6.45
N LYS A 360 -2.48 24.53 7.11
CA LYS A 360 -1.52 23.63 6.46
C LYS A 360 -2.11 22.23 6.23
N PHE A 361 -3.07 21.81 7.03
CA PHE A 361 -3.80 20.56 6.84
C PHE A 361 -5.00 20.70 5.88
N PHE A 362 -5.41 21.93 5.56
CA PHE A 362 -6.56 22.15 4.66
C PHE A 362 -6.49 21.39 3.33
N PRO A 363 -5.37 21.32 2.58
CA PRO A 363 -5.30 20.52 1.36
C PRO A 363 -5.55 19.03 1.62
N LEU A 364 -5.02 18.49 2.72
CA LEU A 364 -5.25 17.10 3.12
C LEU A 364 -6.72 16.85 3.46
N GLU A 365 -7.35 17.76 4.21
CA GLU A 365 -8.78 17.68 4.53
C GLU A 365 -9.64 17.64 3.28
N GLN A 366 -9.35 18.47 2.28
CA GLN A 366 -10.06 18.46 1.01
C GLN A 366 -9.85 17.16 0.24
N ALA A 367 -8.64 16.60 0.25
CA ALA A 367 -8.33 15.34 -0.43
C ALA A 367 -9.08 14.14 0.17
N ILE A 368 -9.31 14.13 1.49
CA ILE A 368 -9.98 13.00 2.16
C ILE A 368 -11.51 13.11 2.20
N ILE A 369 -12.11 14.25 1.83
CA ILE A 369 -13.60 14.44 1.88
C ILE A 369 -14.35 13.35 1.11
N GLN A 370 -13.81 12.92 -0.03
CA GLN A 370 -14.44 11.89 -0.84
C GLN A 370 -14.38 10.52 -0.15
N ALA A 371 -13.23 10.18 0.42
CA ALA A 371 -13.07 8.98 1.23
C ALA A 371 -14.04 8.98 2.42
N ASP A 372 -14.14 10.10 3.16
CA ASP A 372 -15.05 10.26 4.29
C ASP A 372 -16.51 9.96 3.90
N LYS A 373 -16.98 10.50 2.76
CA LYS A 373 -18.34 10.23 2.26
C LYS A 373 -18.57 8.76 1.92
N GLN A 374 -17.57 8.10 1.31
CA GLN A 374 -17.68 6.68 0.95
C GLN A 374 -17.66 5.79 2.19
N PHE A 375 -16.74 6.05 3.14
CA PHE A 375 -16.70 5.34 4.42
C PHE A 375 -17.99 5.49 5.20
N LYS A 376 -18.53 6.71 5.33
CA LYS A 376 -19.82 6.95 6.00
C LYS A 376 -20.95 6.15 5.38
N LYS A 377 -21.03 6.11 4.05
CA LYS A 377 -22.07 5.34 3.35
C LYS A 377 -21.96 3.84 3.65
N GLU A 378 -20.76 3.27 3.57
CA GLU A 378 -20.56 1.83 3.79
C GLU A 378 -20.70 1.45 5.29
N LEU A 379 -20.26 2.31 6.21
CA LEU A 379 -20.48 2.10 7.64
C LEU A 379 -21.98 2.10 7.98
N LEU A 380 -22.75 3.01 7.40
CA LEU A 380 -24.22 3.01 7.58
C LEU A 380 -24.85 1.73 7.01
N ALA A 381 -24.42 1.26 5.84
CA ALA A 381 -24.89 0.00 5.26
C ALA A 381 -24.52 -1.22 6.12
N MET A 382 -23.32 -1.22 6.71
CA MET A 382 -22.91 -2.25 7.66
C MET A 382 -23.78 -2.27 8.91
N TRP A 383 -24.02 -1.12 9.51
CA TRP A 383 -24.91 -1.00 10.66
C TRP A 383 -26.37 -1.34 10.33
N GLU A 384 -26.86 -1.02 9.13
CA GLU A 384 -28.18 -1.43 8.65
C GLU A 384 -28.31 -2.96 8.64
N ASN A 385 -27.27 -3.68 8.16
CA ASN A 385 -27.22 -5.13 8.21
C ASN A 385 -27.19 -5.69 9.64
N ILE A 386 -26.38 -5.09 10.52
CA ILE A 386 -26.25 -5.52 11.92
C ILE A 386 -27.61 -5.37 12.63
N VAL A 387 -28.24 -4.23 12.48
CA VAL A 387 -29.55 -3.97 13.10
C VAL A 387 -30.64 -4.88 12.55
N ASP A 388 -30.67 -5.14 11.26
CA ASP A 388 -31.63 -6.08 10.65
C ASP A 388 -31.44 -7.51 11.19
N ARG A 389 -30.21 -7.88 11.55
CA ARG A 389 -29.88 -9.21 12.05
C ARG A 389 -30.23 -9.40 13.54
N ILE A 390 -30.15 -8.34 14.32
CA ILE A 390 -30.53 -8.35 15.77
C ILE A 390 -32.05 -8.48 15.93
N ASN A 391 -32.85 -8.19 14.94
CA ASN A 391 -34.31 -8.28 14.93
C ASN A 391 -34.84 -9.65 14.59
#